data_e3367ab1c1cec44787e7517355f55df7
#
_entry.id   e3367ab1c1cec44787e7517355f55df7
#
_cell.length_a   1.000
_cell.length_b   1.000
_cell.length_c   1.000
_cell.angle_alpha   90.00
_cell.angle_beta   90.00
_cell.angle_gamma   90.00
#
_symmetry.space_group_name_H-M   'P 1'
#
loop_
_entity.id
_entity.type
_entity.pdbx_description
1 polymer ?
#
loop_
_entity_poly.entity_id
_entity_poly.type
_entity_poly.pdbx_seq_one_letter_code
_entity_poly.pdbx_strand_id
1 'polypeptide(L)'
;MIELLERQKKLTANQWKLICTANLADLLDFFDLFLIGYVTAALTKQWSLTYLQGGLILLASGIGAPPGAFFWGWLGDHIGRRTAFILSAITIALATGVMYFTPGPDGLIPGWLFLVIFRVFVGLGNAGIYTIDLPLVQEFIPAYKRGWVSALVTTLLPAGSMLAGLASWQLLPLIGWRGLFLIGLVPLVLVFMIRYWVPESPRWLMRMGRLEEARKSLAWALMVDPKEIDLPTTLPTVEKTRWIELFKYPKLCLAGMLTGLTQTGGFAIGVWGPTLLVLVLGTSPEYAAFLMIFVNVSAVVGRFFITALIEPLGRRWSATLCLVLGGILMVVQGYYYNVFIGLSLIHI
;
A
#
# COMPACT_ATOMS: atom_id res chain seq x y z
N MET A 1 12.60 28.01 10.40
CA MET A 1 13.00 26.71 9.84
C MET A 1 12.02 26.19 8.76
N ILE A 2 10.75 25.89 9.07
CA ILE A 2 9.76 25.35 8.10
C ILE A 2 9.37 26.37 7.04
N GLU A 3 9.44 27.65 7.30
CA GLU A 3 9.09 28.72 6.34
C GLU A 3 9.88 28.66 5.04
N LEU A 4 11.15 28.26 5.08
CA LEU A 4 11.95 28.07 3.87
C LEU A 4 11.39 26.96 2.98
N LEU A 5 10.89 25.88 3.57
CA LEU A 5 10.20 24.81 2.85
C LEU A 5 8.92 25.33 2.19
N GLU A 6 8.13 26.14 2.91
CA GLU A 6 6.84 26.65 2.39
C GLU A 6 7.02 27.70 1.27
N ARG A 7 8.16 28.40 1.21
CA ARG A 7 8.51 29.37 0.14
C ARG A 7 9.04 28.70 -1.14
N GLN A 8 9.36 27.42 -1.08
CA GLN A 8 9.95 26.68 -2.20
C GLN A 8 8.96 26.54 -3.37
N LYS A 9 9.37 26.96 -4.58
CA LYS A 9 8.55 26.87 -5.80
C LYS A 9 8.71 25.55 -6.58
N LYS A 10 9.90 24.95 -6.56
CA LYS A 10 10.24 23.73 -7.29
C LYS A 10 10.77 22.68 -6.33
N LEU A 11 10.42 21.42 -6.54
CA LEU A 11 10.97 20.30 -5.78
C LEU A 11 12.43 20.05 -6.14
N THR A 12 13.24 19.73 -5.14
CA THR A 12 14.66 19.40 -5.31
C THR A 12 14.83 17.93 -5.73
N ALA A 13 16.02 17.58 -6.20
CA ALA A 13 16.36 16.20 -6.52
C ALA A 13 16.25 15.26 -5.28
N ASN A 14 16.55 15.77 -4.09
CA ASN A 14 16.44 14.96 -2.86
C ASN A 14 14.98 14.71 -2.45
N GLN A 15 14.09 15.68 -2.64
CA GLN A 15 12.65 15.47 -2.46
C GLN A 15 12.11 14.45 -3.47
N TRP A 16 12.59 14.47 -4.71
CA TRP A 16 12.25 13.46 -5.70
C TRP A 16 12.74 12.05 -5.33
N LYS A 17 13.95 11.92 -4.76
CA LYS A 17 14.42 10.63 -4.24
C LYS A 17 13.48 10.08 -3.17
N LEU A 18 13.01 10.95 -2.27
CA LEU A 18 12.06 10.57 -1.24
C LEU A 18 10.73 10.09 -1.84
N ILE A 19 10.17 10.86 -2.79
CA ILE A 19 8.93 10.52 -3.50
C ILE A 19 9.09 9.17 -4.25
N CYS A 20 10.19 8.98 -4.97
CA CYS A 20 10.46 7.73 -5.68
C CYS A 20 10.60 6.54 -4.72
N THR A 21 11.21 6.74 -3.55
CA THR A 21 11.34 5.68 -2.54
C THR A 21 9.98 5.28 -1.99
N ALA A 22 9.10 6.24 -1.68
CA ALA A 22 7.74 5.97 -1.23
C ALA A 22 6.90 5.27 -2.32
N ASN A 23 6.97 5.77 -3.57
CA ASN A 23 6.31 5.12 -4.71
C ASN A 23 6.74 3.65 -4.90
N LEU A 24 8.03 3.38 -4.76
CA LEU A 24 8.54 2.02 -4.89
C LEU A 24 8.11 1.15 -3.70
N ALA A 25 8.01 1.73 -2.49
CA ALA A 25 7.50 1.03 -1.31
C ALA A 25 6.04 0.62 -1.53
N ASP A 26 5.19 1.54 -1.95
CA ASP A 26 3.79 1.29 -2.26
C ASP A 26 3.61 0.26 -3.38
N LEU A 27 4.42 0.35 -4.44
CA LEU A 27 4.39 -0.62 -5.54
C LEU A 27 4.72 -2.03 -5.07
N LEU A 28 5.79 -2.19 -4.26
CA LEU A 28 6.21 -3.50 -3.76
C LEU A 28 5.25 -4.04 -2.69
N ASP A 29 4.62 -3.16 -1.92
CA ASP A 29 3.57 -3.53 -0.97
C ASP A 29 2.35 -4.10 -1.69
N PHE A 30 1.87 -3.43 -2.72
CA PHE A 30 0.77 -3.92 -3.55
C PHE A 30 1.13 -5.19 -4.31
N PHE A 31 2.36 -5.31 -4.77
CA PHE A 31 2.86 -6.57 -5.34
C PHE A 31 2.67 -7.73 -4.36
N ASP A 32 3.14 -7.59 -3.12
CA ASP A 32 3.03 -8.64 -2.10
C ASP A 32 1.57 -8.90 -1.69
N LEU A 33 0.79 -7.83 -1.51
CA LEU A 33 -0.61 -7.91 -1.13
C LEU A 33 -1.43 -8.72 -2.14
N PHE A 34 -1.21 -8.51 -3.44
CA PHE A 34 -1.96 -9.19 -4.50
C PHE A 34 -1.36 -10.55 -4.88
N LEU A 35 -0.08 -10.79 -4.63
CA LEU A 35 0.59 -12.05 -4.92
C LEU A 35 -0.12 -13.24 -4.28
N ILE A 36 -0.63 -13.09 -3.06
CA ILE A 36 -1.32 -14.16 -2.34
C ILE A 36 -2.60 -14.63 -3.04
N GLY A 37 -3.28 -13.75 -3.79
CA GLY A 37 -4.45 -14.13 -4.58
C GLY A 37 -4.11 -15.17 -5.64
N TYR A 38 -2.99 -15.00 -6.33
CA TYR A 38 -2.49 -15.95 -7.34
C TYR A 38 -1.98 -17.23 -6.70
N VAL A 39 -1.25 -17.14 -5.58
CA VAL A 39 -0.79 -18.30 -4.82
C VAL A 39 -1.99 -19.11 -4.31
N THR A 40 -3.00 -18.45 -3.73
CA THR A 40 -4.21 -19.13 -3.24
C THR A 40 -4.97 -19.81 -4.38
N ALA A 41 -5.06 -19.20 -5.56
CA ALA A 41 -5.65 -19.80 -6.74
C ALA A 41 -4.94 -21.12 -7.15
N ALA A 42 -3.60 -21.12 -7.12
CA ALA A 42 -2.81 -22.31 -7.39
C ALA A 42 -3.01 -23.39 -6.31
N LEU A 43 -3.00 -23.02 -5.04
CA LEU A 43 -3.18 -23.93 -3.90
C LEU A 43 -4.59 -24.50 -3.84
N THR A 44 -5.62 -23.74 -4.21
CA THR A 44 -7.01 -24.24 -4.25
C THR A 44 -7.13 -25.46 -5.14
N LYS A 45 -6.45 -25.47 -6.28
CA LYS A 45 -6.40 -26.63 -7.18
C LYS A 45 -5.50 -27.76 -6.66
N GLN A 46 -4.33 -27.40 -6.11
CA GLN A 46 -3.32 -28.39 -5.69
C GLN A 46 -3.65 -29.08 -4.36
N TRP A 47 -4.23 -28.33 -3.39
CA TRP A 47 -4.53 -28.80 -2.04
C TRP A 47 -6.03 -29.01 -1.78
N SER A 48 -6.87 -28.83 -2.80
CA SER A 48 -8.32 -28.92 -2.69
C SER A 48 -8.87 -28.09 -1.52
N LEU A 49 -8.37 -26.83 -1.40
CA LEU A 49 -8.75 -25.94 -0.31
C LEU A 49 -10.25 -25.71 -0.29
N THR A 50 -10.84 -25.75 0.91
CA THR A 50 -12.22 -25.31 1.10
C THR A 50 -12.35 -23.79 0.90
N TYR A 51 -13.55 -23.31 0.59
CA TYR A 51 -13.82 -21.86 0.49
C TYR A 51 -13.42 -21.09 1.76
N LEU A 52 -13.62 -21.71 2.93
CA LEU A 52 -13.22 -21.10 4.20
C LEU A 52 -11.70 -20.97 4.33
N GLN A 53 -10.95 -22.02 4.00
CA GLN A 53 -9.48 -22.02 4.08
C GLN A 53 -8.88 -20.98 3.11
N GLY A 54 -9.32 -20.99 1.85
CA GLY A 54 -8.90 -19.98 0.86
C GLY A 54 -9.26 -18.56 1.30
N GLY A 55 -10.49 -18.39 1.83
CA GLY A 55 -10.96 -17.10 2.37
C GLY A 55 -10.13 -16.59 3.53
N LEU A 56 -9.76 -17.47 4.46
CA LEU A 56 -8.93 -17.08 5.60
C LEU A 56 -7.52 -16.68 5.17
N ILE A 57 -6.91 -17.36 4.20
CA ILE A 57 -5.60 -16.98 3.65
C ILE A 57 -5.66 -15.57 3.05
N LEU A 58 -6.70 -15.26 2.26
CA LEU A 58 -6.84 -13.95 1.61
C LEU A 58 -7.21 -12.84 2.61
N LEU A 59 -8.01 -13.15 3.64
CA LEU A 59 -8.43 -12.19 4.66
C LEU A 59 -7.33 -11.89 5.69
N ALA A 60 -6.38 -12.79 5.87
CA ALA A 60 -5.40 -12.75 6.98
C ALA A 60 -4.63 -11.42 7.06
N SER A 61 -4.19 -10.86 5.92
CA SER A 61 -3.52 -9.56 5.91
C SER A 61 -4.45 -8.43 6.35
N GLY A 62 -5.73 -8.50 5.99
CA GLY A 62 -6.75 -7.56 6.45
C GLY A 62 -6.97 -7.61 7.97
N ILE A 63 -6.78 -8.78 8.60
CA ILE A 63 -6.86 -8.94 10.07
C ILE A 63 -5.64 -8.29 10.74
N GLY A 64 -4.45 -8.42 10.14
CA GLY A 64 -3.21 -7.85 10.66
C GLY A 64 -3.10 -6.33 10.51
N ALA A 65 -3.77 -5.75 9.51
CA ALA A 65 -3.59 -4.34 9.16
C ALA A 65 -4.10 -3.36 10.24
N PRO A 66 -5.29 -3.48 10.86
CA PRO A 66 -5.74 -2.55 11.88
C PRO A 66 -4.81 -2.48 13.10
N PRO A 67 -4.44 -3.60 13.77
CA PRO A 67 -3.48 -3.53 14.87
C PRO A 67 -2.11 -3.02 14.42
N GLY A 68 -1.69 -3.34 13.18
CA GLY A 68 -0.47 -2.82 12.58
C GLY A 68 -0.47 -1.30 12.45
N ALA A 69 -1.55 -0.70 11.98
CA ALA A 69 -1.66 0.75 11.84
C ALA A 69 -1.49 1.49 13.17
N PHE A 70 -2.12 0.98 14.23
CA PHE A 70 -1.94 1.54 15.59
C PHE A 70 -0.50 1.34 16.10
N PHE A 71 0.04 0.15 15.95
CA PHE A 71 1.39 -0.18 16.42
C PHE A 71 2.46 0.67 15.73
N TRP A 72 2.44 0.74 14.40
CA TRP A 72 3.44 1.50 13.64
C TRP A 72 3.26 3.01 13.78
N GLY A 73 2.03 3.51 13.89
CA GLY A 73 1.76 4.91 14.18
C GLY A 73 2.37 5.32 15.53
N TRP A 74 2.10 4.52 16.57
CA TRP A 74 2.68 4.73 17.88
C TRP A 74 4.22 4.61 17.86
N LEU A 75 4.74 3.58 17.23
CA LEU A 75 6.19 3.35 17.15
C LEU A 75 6.89 4.47 16.39
N GLY A 76 6.34 4.91 15.24
CA GLY A 76 6.89 6.01 14.45
C GLY A 76 6.95 7.33 15.19
N ASP A 77 6.01 7.57 16.12
CA ASP A 77 6.05 8.74 16.98
C ASP A 77 7.13 8.66 18.07
N HIS A 78 7.54 7.45 18.49
CA HIS A 78 8.54 7.25 19.57
C HIS A 78 9.97 7.07 19.05
N ILE A 79 10.19 6.24 18.03
CA ILE A 79 11.53 5.90 17.54
C ILE A 79 11.94 6.64 16.25
N GLY A 80 11.01 7.39 15.66
CA GLY A 80 11.20 8.12 14.42
C GLY A 80 10.55 7.47 13.21
N ARG A 81 10.15 8.31 12.25
CA ARG A 81 9.41 7.90 11.05
C ARG A 81 10.24 6.98 10.17
N ARG A 82 11.49 7.36 9.90
CA ARG A 82 12.43 6.58 9.09
C ARG A 82 12.70 5.20 9.67
N THR A 83 12.98 5.12 10.97
CA THR A 83 13.27 3.86 11.66
C THR A 83 12.07 2.94 11.62
N ALA A 84 10.88 3.44 11.90
CA ALA A 84 9.65 2.67 11.84
C ALA A 84 9.33 2.20 10.40
N PHE A 85 9.61 3.01 9.37
CA PHE A 85 9.48 2.63 7.97
C PHE A 85 10.39 1.45 7.61
N ILE A 86 11.66 1.49 8.03
CA ILE A 86 12.60 0.38 7.82
C ILE A 86 12.10 -0.90 8.49
N LEU A 87 11.64 -0.81 9.75
CA LEU A 87 11.18 -1.98 10.49
C LEU A 87 9.90 -2.58 9.90
N SER A 88 8.97 -1.76 9.39
CA SER A 88 7.77 -2.26 8.72
C SER A 88 8.13 -3.00 7.42
N ALA A 89 9.03 -2.46 6.60
CA ALA A 89 9.51 -3.12 5.38
C ALA A 89 10.21 -4.46 5.69
N ILE A 90 11.03 -4.52 6.74
CA ILE A 90 11.67 -5.76 7.20
C ILE A 90 10.60 -6.78 7.65
N THR A 91 9.57 -6.34 8.37
CA THR A 91 8.49 -7.22 8.85
C THR A 91 7.77 -7.88 7.68
N ILE A 92 7.42 -7.12 6.64
CA ILE A 92 6.78 -7.63 5.42
C ILE A 92 7.69 -8.66 4.75
N ALA A 93 8.92 -8.26 4.46
CA ALA A 93 9.85 -9.10 3.71
C ALA A 93 10.16 -10.41 4.43
N LEU A 94 10.39 -10.37 5.75
CA LEU A 94 10.64 -11.58 6.53
C LEU A 94 9.40 -12.47 6.60
N ALA A 95 8.23 -11.91 6.86
CA ALA A 95 6.99 -12.69 6.93
C ALA A 95 6.69 -13.36 5.59
N THR A 96 6.85 -12.63 4.46
CA THR A 96 6.67 -13.20 3.12
C THR A 96 7.75 -14.22 2.80
N GLY A 97 9.01 -13.96 3.13
CA GLY A 97 10.11 -14.91 2.89
C GLY A 97 9.94 -16.22 3.66
N VAL A 98 9.45 -16.19 4.90
CA VAL A 98 9.17 -17.39 5.70
C VAL A 98 8.07 -18.26 5.06
N MET A 99 7.13 -17.68 4.34
CA MET A 99 6.10 -18.45 3.63
C MET A 99 6.67 -19.36 2.53
N TYR A 100 7.91 -19.16 2.07
CA TYR A 100 8.60 -20.12 1.22
C TYR A 100 8.68 -21.52 1.85
N PHE A 101 8.85 -21.58 3.17
CA PHE A 101 8.96 -22.84 3.94
C PHE A 101 7.61 -23.42 4.35
N THR A 102 6.52 -22.96 3.75
CA THR A 102 5.17 -23.50 4.07
C THR A 102 5.13 -25.02 3.96
N PRO A 103 4.72 -25.72 5.02
CA PRO A 103 4.61 -27.19 5.01
C PRO A 103 3.53 -27.67 4.03
N GLY A 104 3.46 -28.98 3.82
CA GLY A 104 2.40 -29.60 3.03
C GLY A 104 1.01 -29.48 3.71
N PRO A 105 -0.06 -29.88 3.01
CA PRO A 105 -1.42 -29.79 3.56
C PRO A 105 -1.60 -30.62 4.84
N ASP A 106 -0.90 -31.77 4.96
CA ASP A 106 -1.03 -32.74 6.04
C ASP A 106 0.11 -32.65 7.07
N GLY A 107 0.85 -31.53 7.12
CA GLY A 107 1.93 -31.32 8.08
C GLY A 107 1.43 -31.15 9.52
N LEU A 108 2.37 -31.14 10.50
CA LEU A 108 2.08 -30.89 11.92
C LEU A 108 1.29 -29.59 12.10
N ILE A 109 1.63 -28.57 11.34
CA ILE A 109 0.83 -27.36 11.14
C ILE A 109 0.36 -27.44 9.68
N PRO A 110 -0.95 -27.50 9.42
CA PRO A 110 -1.47 -27.49 8.05
C PRO A 110 -0.95 -26.27 7.27
N GLY A 111 -0.49 -26.49 6.03
CA GLY A 111 0.13 -25.42 5.23
C GLY A 111 -0.74 -24.19 5.06
N TRP A 112 -2.07 -24.35 4.94
CA TRP A 112 -3.00 -23.23 4.86
C TRP A 112 -3.01 -22.36 6.14
N LEU A 113 -2.92 -23.00 7.32
CA LEU A 113 -2.89 -22.27 8.60
C LEU A 113 -1.54 -21.55 8.77
N PHE A 114 -0.44 -22.15 8.33
CA PHE A 114 0.87 -21.51 8.30
C PHE A 114 0.83 -20.22 7.45
N LEU A 115 0.23 -20.28 6.26
CA LEU A 115 0.03 -19.12 5.41
C LEU A 115 -0.82 -18.04 6.10
N VAL A 116 -1.93 -18.42 6.75
CA VAL A 116 -2.78 -17.48 7.50
C VAL A 116 -1.97 -16.74 8.55
N ILE A 117 -1.19 -17.47 9.36
CA ILE A 117 -0.40 -16.85 10.45
C ILE A 117 0.58 -15.82 9.88
N PHE A 118 1.39 -16.19 8.89
CA PHE A 118 2.39 -15.26 8.35
C PHE A 118 1.77 -14.13 7.53
N ARG A 119 0.61 -14.33 6.90
CA ARG A 119 -0.14 -13.26 6.23
C ARG A 119 -0.70 -12.22 7.22
N VAL A 120 -1.02 -12.60 8.46
CA VAL A 120 -1.34 -11.62 9.51
C VAL A 120 -0.13 -10.72 9.79
N PHE A 121 1.08 -11.27 9.88
CA PHE A 121 2.30 -10.45 10.06
C PHE A 121 2.61 -9.59 8.83
N VAL A 122 2.37 -10.09 7.62
CA VAL A 122 2.46 -9.27 6.39
C VAL A 122 1.50 -8.09 6.49
N GLY A 123 0.23 -8.32 6.82
CA GLY A 123 -0.75 -7.26 6.98
C GLY A 123 -0.38 -6.25 8.06
N LEU A 124 0.17 -6.73 9.18
CA LEU A 124 0.71 -5.86 10.23
C LEU A 124 1.83 -4.97 9.67
N GLY A 125 2.77 -5.53 8.90
CA GLY A 125 3.85 -4.76 8.27
C GLY A 125 3.35 -3.76 7.23
N ASN A 126 2.44 -4.16 6.34
CA ASN A 126 1.87 -3.33 5.27
C ASN A 126 1.21 -2.07 5.84
N ALA A 127 0.45 -2.20 6.94
CA ALA A 127 -0.14 -1.06 7.62
C ALA A 127 0.91 -0.03 8.07
N GLY A 128 2.14 -0.48 8.37
CA GLY A 128 3.25 0.40 8.73
C GLY A 128 3.72 1.26 7.57
N ILE A 129 3.82 0.71 6.36
CA ILE A 129 4.16 1.49 5.17
C ILE A 129 3.17 2.63 5.03
N TYR A 130 1.87 2.37 4.89
CA TYR A 130 0.84 3.41 4.71
C TYR A 130 0.75 4.43 5.84
N THR A 131 1.02 4.02 7.08
CA THR A 131 0.92 4.93 8.24
C THR A 131 2.12 5.88 8.31
N ILE A 132 3.25 5.53 7.70
CA ILE A 132 4.51 6.23 7.89
C ILE A 132 4.98 6.93 6.63
N ASP A 133 4.92 6.30 5.46
CA ASP A 133 5.53 6.80 4.22
C ASP A 133 4.93 8.12 3.76
N LEU A 134 3.61 8.19 3.62
CA LEU A 134 2.92 9.38 3.15
C LEU A 134 3.09 10.56 4.11
N PRO A 135 2.88 10.43 5.45
CA PRO A 135 3.23 11.47 6.40
C PRO A 135 4.70 11.90 6.33
N LEU A 136 5.63 10.95 6.21
CA LEU A 136 7.06 11.27 6.09
C LEU A 136 7.35 12.10 4.84
N VAL A 137 6.81 11.70 3.68
CA VAL A 137 6.95 12.47 2.43
C VAL A 137 6.37 13.88 2.60
N GLN A 138 5.16 14.00 3.16
CA GLN A 138 4.49 15.29 3.34
C GLN A 138 5.23 16.25 4.26
N GLU A 139 6.03 15.74 5.19
CA GLU A 139 6.85 16.57 6.09
C GLU A 139 8.03 17.26 5.40
N PHE A 140 8.43 16.75 4.23
CA PHE A 140 9.47 17.34 3.37
C PHE A 140 8.92 18.15 2.19
N ILE A 141 7.60 18.22 2.02
CA ILE A 141 6.97 18.86 0.86
C ILE A 141 6.22 20.12 1.30
N PRO A 142 6.33 21.25 0.56
CA PRO A 142 5.59 22.46 0.85
C PRO A 142 4.07 22.22 0.77
N ALA A 143 3.29 22.88 1.64
CA ALA A 143 1.87 22.62 1.84
C ALA A 143 1.05 22.64 0.54
N TYR A 144 1.33 23.59 -0.35
CA TYR A 144 0.60 23.75 -1.61
C TYR A 144 0.81 22.58 -2.61
N LYS A 145 1.89 21.79 -2.47
CA LYS A 145 2.18 20.61 -3.32
C LYS A 145 1.82 19.28 -2.68
N ARG A 146 1.49 19.24 -1.40
CA ARG A 146 1.22 17.98 -0.67
C ARG A 146 0.13 17.16 -1.33
N GLY A 147 -0.97 17.79 -1.77
CA GLY A 147 -2.07 17.07 -2.43
C GLY A 147 -1.63 16.40 -3.73
N TRP A 148 -0.90 17.12 -4.58
CA TRP A 148 -0.36 16.57 -5.82
C TRP A 148 0.67 15.44 -5.58
N VAL A 149 1.60 15.63 -4.65
CA VAL A 149 2.60 14.61 -4.30
C VAL A 149 1.93 13.36 -3.71
N SER A 150 0.92 13.53 -2.85
CA SER A 150 0.18 12.38 -2.31
C SER A 150 -0.53 11.58 -3.41
N ALA A 151 -1.15 12.25 -4.37
CA ALA A 151 -1.74 11.58 -5.53
C ALA A 151 -0.67 10.86 -6.36
N LEU A 152 0.50 11.47 -6.56
CA LEU A 152 1.61 10.88 -7.32
C LEU A 152 2.14 9.63 -6.62
N VAL A 153 2.35 9.64 -5.30
CA VAL A 153 2.83 8.49 -4.51
C VAL A 153 1.88 7.30 -4.67
N THR A 154 0.58 7.52 -4.65
CA THR A 154 -0.41 6.43 -4.77
C THR A 154 -0.70 6.00 -6.21
N THR A 155 -0.15 6.69 -7.23
CA THR A 155 -0.46 6.38 -8.65
C THR A 155 0.09 5.03 -9.09
N LEU A 156 1.22 4.58 -8.55
CA LEU A 156 1.87 3.32 -8.93
C LEU A 156 1.33 2.08 -8.19
N LEU A 157 0.40 2.23 -7.26
CA LEU A 157 -0.21 1.09 -6.55
C LEU A 157 -0.72 -0.01 -7.49
N PRO A 158 -1.55 0.27 -8.54
CA PRO A 158 -2.00 -0.78 -9.45
C PRO A 158 -0.87 -1.41 -10.28
N ALA A 159 0.24 -0.71 -10.47
CA ALA A 159 1.39 -1.29 -11.15
C ALA A 159 1.99 -2.44 -10.32
N GLY A 160 1.95 -2.36 -8.98
CA GLY A 160 2.36 -3.44 -8.09
C GLY A 160 1.50 -4.69 -8.29
N SER A 161 0.17 -4.56 -8.31
CA SER A 161 -0.72 -5.70 -8.57
C SER A 161 -0.56 -6.27 -9.99
N MET A 162 -0.31 -5.41 -10.98
CA MET A 162 0.01 -5.84 -12.34
C MET A 162 1.30 -6.67 -12.39
N LEU A 163 2.35 -6.24 -11.68
CA LEU A 163 3.60 -6.99 -11.58
C LEU A 163 3.42 -8.34 -10.87
N ALA A 164 2.54 -8.41 -9.85
CA ALA A 164 2.18 -9.68 -9.21
C ALA A 164 1.50 -10.64 -10.19
N GLY A 165 0.60 -10.13 -11.05
CA GLY A 165 -0.01 -10.90 -12.13
C GLY A 165 1.00 -11.40 -13.15
N LEU A 166 1.89 -10.51 -13.63
CA LEU A 166 2.97 -10.86 -14.56
C LEU A 166 3.92 -11.91 -13.98
N ALA A 167 4.39 -11.69 -12.76
CA ALA A 167 5.26 -12.64 -12.08
C ALA A 167 4.58 -14.01 -11.92
N SER A 168 3.30 -14.02 -11.51
CA SER A 168 2.55 -15.27 -11.36
C SER A 168 2.33 -15.96 -12.70
N TRP A 169 1.95 -15.23 -13.76
CA TRP A 169 1.76 -15.82 -15.08
C TRP A 169 3.03 -16.48 -15.63
N GLN A 170 4.18 -15.80 -15.55
CA GLN A 170 5.42 -16.29 -16.13
C GLN A 170 6.21 -17.24 -15.23
N LEU A 171 6.24 -16.95 -13.92
CA LEU A 171 7.14 -17.64 -13.01
C LEU A 171 6.46 -18.80 -12.25
N LEU A 172 5.14 -18.78 -12.07
CA LEU A 172 4.43 -19.88 -11.40
C LEU A 172 4.70 -21.25 -12.03
N PRO A 173 4.72 -21.41 -13.37
CA PRO A 173 5.06 -22.68 -14.02
C PRO A 173 6.52 -23.07 -13.84
N LEU A 174 7.45 -22.12 -13.65
CA LEU A 174 8.89 -22.36 -13.60
C LEU A 174 9.40 -22.64 -12.19
N ILE A 175 9.01 -21.83 -11.21
CA ILE A 175 9.53 -21.87 -9.84
C ILE A 175 8.47 -22.30 -8.81
N GLY A 176 7.24 -22.54 -9.26
CA GLY A 176 6.12 -22.90 -8.41
C GLY A 176 5.68 -21.75 -7.47
N TRP A 177 4.58 -21.95 -6.75
CA TRP A 177 4.03 -20.93 -5.86
C TRP A 177 4.95 -20.56 -4.69
N ARG A 178 5.77 -21.51 -4.19
CA ARG A 178 6.77 -21.23 -3.15
C ARG A 178 7.82 -20.25 -3.63
N GLY A 179 8.32 -20.43 -4.86
CA GLY A 179 9.31 -19.55 -5.46
C GLY A 179 8.83 -18.09 -5.58
N LEU A 180 7.53 -17.88 -5.75
CA LEU A 180 6.96 -16.52 -5.79
C LEU A 180 7.17 -15.76 -4.48
N PHE A 181 7.19 -16.43 -3.32
CA PHE A 181 7.48 -15.78 -2.04
C PHE A 181 8.92 -15.31 -1.90
N LEU A 182 9.87 -15.91 -2.63
CA LEU A 182 11.24 -15.38 -2.66
C LEU A 182 11.33 -14.04 -3.37
N ILE A 183 10.47 -13.79 -4.36
CA ILE A 183 10.36 -12.47 -4.98
C ILE A 183 9.80 -11.45 -3.98
N GLY A 184 8.96 -11.90 -3.05
CA GLY A 184 8.48 -11.10 -1.92
C GLY A 184 9.58 -10.64 -0.93
N LEU A 185 10.83 -11.06 -1.10
CA LEU A 185 11.99 -10.50 -0.39
C LEU A 185 12.54 -9.21 -1.03
N VAL A 186 12.13 -8.88 -2.26
CA VAL A 186 12.56 -7.67 -2.96
C VAL A 186 12.35 -6.38 -2.13
N PRO A 187 11.30 -6.24 -1.29
CA PRO A 187 11.18 -5.10 -0.36
C PRO A 187 12.38 -4.88 0.57
N LEU A 188 13.24 -5.87 0.80
CA LEU A 188 14.51 -5.65 1.53
C LEU A 188 15.41 -4.62 0.85
N VAL A 189 15.32 -4.47 -0.48
CA VAL A 189 16.04 -3.42 -1.21
C VAL A 189 15.59 -2.02 -0.73
N LEU A 190 14.30 -1.86 -0.38
CA LEU A 190 13.79 -0.61 0.19
C LEU A 190 14.49 -0.23 1.49
N VAL A 191 14.82 -1.20 2.32
CA VAL A 191 15.53 -0.97 3.58
C VAL A 191 16.84 -0.22 3.32
N PHE A 192 17.59 -0.64 2.31
CA PHE A 192 18.82 0.03 1.91
C PHE A 192 18.53 1.42 1.33
N MET A 193 17.54 1.55 0.45
CA MET A 193 17.16 2.84 -0.13
C MET A 193 16.72 3.84 0.95
N ILE A 194 15.85 3.42 1.87
CA ILE A 194 15.40 4.26 2.99
C ILE A 194 16.59 4.62 3.88
N ARG A 195 17.46 3.66 4.16
CA ARG A 195 18.63 3.87 5.03
C ARG A 195 19.60 4.90 4.48
N TYR A 196 19.81 4.94 3.16
CA TYR A 196 20.82 5.81 2.55
C TYR A 196 20.23 7.10 1.96
N TRP A 197 18.99 7.08 1.50
CA TRP A 197 18.40 8.21 0.77
C TRP A 197 17.42 9.03 1.60
N VAL A 198 16.84 8.45 2.64
CA VAL A 198 15.78 9.13 3.40
C VAL A 198 16.31 9.56 4.76
N PRO A 199 16.40 10.86 5.06
CA PRO A 199 16.72 11.33 6.41
C PRO A 199 15.51 11.16 7.34
N GLU A 200 15.74 11.33 8.65
CA GLU A 200 14.63 11.34 9.61
C GLU A 200 13.79 12.60 9.48
N SER A 201 12.51 12.51 9.81
CA SER A 201 11.56 13.61 9.75
C SER A 201 12.04 14.86 10.49
N PRO A 202 12.12 16.03 9.84
CA PRO A 202 12.52 17.27 10.51
C PRO A 202 11.50 17.68 11.59
N ARG A 203 10.21 17.40 11.40
CA ARG A 203 9.17 17.69 12.39
C ARG A 203 9.26 16.81 13.62
N TRP A 204 9.54 15.51 13.41
CA TRP A 204 9.75 14.57 14.51
C TRP A 204 11.02 14.94 15.30
N LEU A 205 12.13 15.26 14.62
CA LEU A 205 13.36 15.69 15.26
C LEU A 205 13.19 16.97 16.09
N MET A 206 12.41 17.94 15.59
CA MET A 206 12.06 19.14 16.38
C MET A 206 11.25 18.80 17.63
N ARG A 207 10.28 17.89 17.53
CA ARG A 207 9.51 17.42 18.70
C ARG A 207 10.39 16.77 19.77
N MET A 208 11.44 16.07 19.35
CA MET A 208 12.40 15.43 20.26
C MET A 208 13.50 16.39 20.77
N GLY A 209 13.44 17.67 20.43
CA GLY A 209 14.46 18.66 20.80
C GLY A 209 15.79 18.51 20.04
N ARG A 210 15.89 17.64 19.04
CA ARG A 210 17.10 17.37 18.24
C ARG A 210 17.21 18.38 17.08
N LEU A 211 17.32 19.66 17.42
CA LEU A 211 17.20 20.78 16.49
C LEU A 211 18.29 20.78 15.40
N GLU A 212 19.55 20.45 15.76
CA GLU A 212 20.65 20.39 14.80
C GLU A 212 20.45 19.29 13.75
N GLU A 213 19.89 18.17 14.14
CA GLU A 213 19.59 17.08 13.21
C GLU A 213 18.38 17.44 12.34
N ALA A 214 17.37 18.11 12.90
CA ALA A 214 16.24 18.64 12.16
C ALA A 214 16.71 19.64 11.08
N ARG A 215 17.65 20.52 11.44
CA ARG A 215 18.29 21.46 10.51
C ARG A 215 18.99 20.73 9.36
N LYS A 216 19.81 19.73 9.67
CA LYS A 216 20.50 18.91 8.66
C LYS A 216 19.54 18.16 7.75
N SER A 217 18.47 17.62 8.31
CA SER A 217 17.43 16.90 7.55
C SER A 217 16.72 17.82 6.57
N LEU A 218 16.34 19.03 7.01
CA LEU A 218 15.70 20.01 6.16
C LEU A 218 16.64 20.57 5.09
N ALA A 219 17.91 20.84 5.46
CA ALA A 219 18.95 21.29 4.55
C ALA A 219 19.20 20.27 3.42
N TRP A 220 19.21 18.97 3.76
CA TRP A 220 19.27 17.90 2.76
C TRP A 220 18.09 17.98 1.79
N ALA A 221 16.86 18.15 2.28
CA ALA A 221 15.69 18.24 1.44
C ALA A 221 15.71 19.45 0.51
N LEU A 222 16.11 20.60 1.02
CA LEU A 222 16.18 21.87 0.27
C LEU A 222 17.43 22.01 -0.60
N MET A 223 18.44 21.16 -0.39
CA MET A 223 19.77 21.23 -1.04
C MET A 223 20.46 22.58 -0.78
N VAL A 224 20.42 23.04 0.48
CA VAL A 224 21.08 24.26 0.96
C VAL A 224 22.08 23.95 2.08
N ASP A 225 22.97 24.91 2.41
CA ASP A 225 23.85 24.72 3.57
C ASP A 225 23.01 24.70 4.87
N PRO A 226 23.24 23.75 5.80
CA PRO A 226 22.56 23.75 7.09
C PRO A 226 22.65 25.08 7.83
N LYS A 227 23.71 25.86 7.64
CA LYS A 227 23.89 27.18 8.28
C LYS A 227 22.92 28.26 7.79
N GLU A 228 22.33 28.07 6.61
CA GLU A 228 21.32 28.99 6.06
C GLU A 228 19.92 28.81 6.71
N ILE A 229 19.77 27.78 7.52
CA ILE A 229 18.50 27.47 8.18
C ILE A 229 18.58 27.91 9.64
N ASP A 230 17.81 28.92 10.00
CA ASP A 230 17.72 29.40 11.37
C ASP A 230 17.02 28.38 12.27
N LEU A 231 17.61 28.14 13.45
CA LEU A 231 16.98 27.30 14.48
C LEU A 231 15.79 28.05 15.10
N PRO A 232 14.69 27.37 15.40
CA PRO A 232 13.56 27.98 16.08
C PRO A 232 13.98 28.36 17.50
N THR A 233 13.64 29.57 17.92
CA THR A 233 13.90 30.08 19.28
C THR A 233 13.01 29.42 20.35
N THR A 234 11.85 28.90 19.92
CA THR A 234 10.89 28.20 20.78
C THR A 234 10.57 26.83 20.19
N LEU A 235 10.59 25.80 21.02
CA LEU A 235 10.13 24.47 20.62
C LEU A 235 8.61 24.49 20.45
N PRO A 236 8.09 23.85 19.37
CA PRO A 236 6.66 23.70 19.23
C PRO A 236 6.09 22.90 20.43
N THR A 237 5.14 23.50 21.14
CA THR A 237 4.40 22.80 22.20
C THR A 237 3.54 21.72 21.56
N VAL A 238 3.78 20.48 21.95
CA VAL A 238 2.99 19.35 21.47
C VAL A 238 1.81 19.15 22.41
N GLU A 239 0.62 19.51 21.99
CA GLU A 239 -0.59 19.12 22.68
C GLU A 239 -0.75 17.60 22.59
N LYS A 240 -0.86 16.93 23.74
CA LYS A 240 -1.16 15.50 23.80
C LYS A 240 -2.63 15.28 23.46
N THR A 241 -2.92 15.05 22.18
CA THR A 241 -4.27 14.68 21.75
C THR A 241 -4.57 13.22 22.10
N ARG A 242 -5.76 12.96 22.64
CA ARG A 242 -6.24 11.60 22.95
C ARG A 242 -7.04 11.07 21.78
N TRP A 243 -6.90 9.78 21.46
CA TRP A 243 -7.66 9.10 20.38
C TRP A 243 -9.18 9.34 20.47
N ILE A 244 -9.72 9.43 21.70
CA ILE A 244 -11.14 9.70 21.95
C ILE A 244 -11.57 11.06 21.36
N GLU A 245 -10.67 12.01 21.20
CA GLU A 245 -10.99 13.33 20.63
C GLU A 245 -11.38 13.26 19.15
N LEU A 246 -11.00 12.18 18.43
CA LEU A 246 -11.45 11.95 17.07
C LEU A 246 -12.99 11.88 16.98
N PHE A 247 -13.65 11.30 17.99
CA PHE A 247 -15.11 11.18 18.02
C PHE A 247 -15.82 12.53 18.24
N LYS A 248 -15.11 13.59 18.59
CA LYS A 248 -15.67 14.96 18.57
C LYS A 248 -15.97 15.45 17.15
N TYR A 249 -15.44 14.76 16.12
CA TYR A 249 -15.61 15.09 14.71
C TYR A 249 -16.39 14.00 13.95
N PRO A 250 -17.70 13.82 14.21
CA PRO A 250 -18.47 12.69 13.65
C PRO A 250 -18.53 12.68 12.12
N LYS A 251 -18.51 13.86 11.48
CA LYS A 251 -18.47 13.95 10.01
C LYS A 251 -17.16 13.40 9.43
N LEU A 252 -16.04 13.60 10.11
CA LEU A 252 -14.75 13.06 9.70
C LEU A 252 -14.70 11.53 9.89
N CYS A 253 -15.22 11.03 11.01
CA CYS A 253 -15.35 9.60 11.25
C CYS A 253 -16.24 8.93 10.19
N LEU A 254 -17.40 9.52 9.89
CA LEU A 254 -18.31 9.01 8.85
C LEU A 254 -17.64 9.01 7.46
N ALA A 255 -16.95 10.09 7.09
CA ALA A 255 -16.22 10.15 5.82
C ALA A 255 -15.14 9.06 5.75
N GLY A 256 -14.39 8.82 6.83
CA GLY A 256 -13.41 7.74 6.90
C GLY A 256 -14.03 6.35 6.74
N MET A 257 -15.16 6.09 7.43
CA MET A 257 -15.88 4.82 7.30
C MET A 257 -16.41 4.60 5.88
N LEU A 258 -17.03 5.61 5.26
CA LEU A 258 -17.53 5.51 3.88
C LEU A 258 -16.39 5.24 2.89
N THR A 259 -15.26 5.93 3.04
CA THR A 259 -14.07 5.67 2.22
C THR A 259 -13.56 4.23 2.39
N GLY A 260 -13.50 3.74 3.63
CA GLY A 260 -13.12 2.35 3.92
C GLY A 260 -14.05 1.34 3.26
N LEU A 261 -15.37 1.55 3.32
CA LEU A 261 -16.36 0.67 2.70
C LEU A 261 -16.22 0.63 1.16
N THR A 262 -16.00 1.76 0.51
CA THR A 262 -15.81 1.81 -0.95
C THR A 262 -14.52 1.08 -1.37
N GLN A 263 -13.44 1.26 -0.62
CA GLN A 263 -12.18 0.57 -0.88
C GLN A 263 -12.28 -0.95 -0.68
N THR A 264 -13.09 -1.41 0.29
CA THR A 264 -13.27 -2.84 0.57
C THR A 264 -13.75 -3.61 -0.66
N GLY A 265 -14.68 -3.07 -1.44
CA GLY A 265 -15.16 -3.71 -2.67
C GLY A 265 -14.04 -3.90 -3.71
N GLY A 266 -13.25 -2.87 -3.98
CA GLY A 266 -12.15 -2.93 -4.94
C GLY A 266 -11.05 -3.93 -4.51
N PHE A 267 -10.67 -3.90 -3.24
CA PHE A 267 -9.70 -4.85 -2.69
C PHE A 267 -10.21 -6.30 -2.72
N ALA A 268 -11.48 -6.53 -2.35
CA ALA A 268 -12.07 -7.85 -2.39
C ALA A 268 -11.99 -8.45 -3.79
N ILE A 269 -12.40 -7.73 -4.82
CA ILE A 269 -12.34 -8.20 -6.21
C ILE A 269 -10.89 -8.40 -6.67
N GLY A 270 -10.00 -7.48 -6.36
CA GLY A 270 -8.61 -7.57 -6.76
C GLY A 270 -7.88 -8.77 -6.16
N VAL A 271 -8.05 -9.03 -4.86
CA VAL A 271 -7.38 -10.12 -4.15
C VAL A 271 -8.04 -11.48 -4.44
N TRP A 272 -9.37 -11.54 -4.51
CA TRP A 272 -10.13 -12.77 -4.80
C TRP A 272 -10.22 -13.09 -6.29
N GLY A 273 -10.03 -12.11 -7.17
CA GLY A 273 -10.21 -12.24 -8.61
C GLY A 273 -9.54 -13.47 -9.21
N PRO A 274 -8.24 -13.72 -9.00
CA PRO A 274 -7.56 -14.91 -9.53
C PRO A 274 -8.21 -16.20 -9.05
N THR A 275 -8.52 -16.29 -7.76
CA THR A 275 -9.16 -17.50 -7.17
C THR A 275 -10.56 -17.71 -7.70
N LEU A 276 -11.36 -16.64 -7.88
CA LEU A 276 -12.70 -16.73 -8.45
C LEU A 276 -12.67 -17.17 -9.92
N LEU A 277 -11.71 -16.67 -10.71
CA LEU A 277 -11.54 -17.11 -12.11
C LEU A 277 -11.24 -18.61 -12.19
N VAL A 278 -10.39 -19.12 -11.31
CA VAL A 278 -10.08 -20.57 -11.25
C VAL A 278 -11.31 -21.37 -10.82
N LEU A 279 -12.02 -20.95 -9.77
CA LEU A 279 -13.16 -21.70 -9.20
C LEU A 279 -14.40 -21.66 -10.08
N VAL A 280 -14.73 -20.51 -10.65
CA VAL A 280 -15.99 -20.30 -11.39
C VAL A 280 -15.84 -20.67 -12.87
N LEU A 281 -14.72 -20.28 -13.51
CA LEU A 281 -14.50 -20.54 -14.93
C LEU A 281 -13.68 -21.83 -15.18
N GLY A 282 -13.18 -22.50 -14.14
CA GLY A 282 -12.37 -23.71 -14.28
C GLY A 282 -11.04 -23.47 -15.00
N THR A 283 -10.56 -22.23 -15.05
CA THR A 283 -9.32 -21.87 -15.76
C THR A 283 -8.08 -22.35 -15.01
N SER A 284 -6.92 -22.37 -15.69
CA SER A 284 -5.66 -22.58 -14.99
C SER A 284 -5.27 -21.33 -14.17
N PRO A 285 -4.51 -21.49 -13.06
CA PRO A 285 -4.02 -20.37 -12.27
C PRO A 285 -3.19 -19.37 -13.09
N GLU A 286 -2.40 -19.86 -14.05
CA GLU A 286 -1.57 -19.07 -14.94
C GLU A 286 -2.44 -18.21 -15.89
N TYR A 287 -3.51 -18.81 -16.44
CA TYR A 287 -4.43 -18.08 -17.31
C TYR A 287 -5.26 -17.05 -16.53
N ALA A 288 -5.67 -17.37 -15.30
CA ALA A 288 -6.31 -16.42 -14.41
C ALA A 288 -5.38 -15.23 -14.12
N ALA A 289 -4.09 -15.49 -13.87
CA ALA A 289 -3.09 -14.43 -13.68
C ALA A 289 -2.94 -13.56 -14.94
N PHE A 290 -2.90 -14.16 -16.12
CA PHE A 290 -2.86 -13.43 -17.40
C PHE A 290 -4.08 -12.51 -17.58
N LEU A 291 -5.29 -12.99 -17.30
CA LEU A 291 -6.50 -12.17 -17.39
C LEU A 291 -6.47 -10.98 -16.41
N MET A 292 -5.95 -11.18 -15.22
CA MET A 292 -5.83 -10.12 -14.22
C MET A 292 -4.84 -9.01 -14.62
N ILE A 293 -3.91 -9.25 -15.55
CA ILE A 293 -3.04 -8.20 -16.09
C ILE A 293 -3.88 -7.14 -16.81
N PHE A 294 -4.84 -7.55 -17.65
CA PHE A 294 -5.74 -6.61 -18.33
C PHE A 294 -6.58 -5.82 -17.34
N VAL A 295 -7.05 -6.48 -16.29
CA VAL A 295 -7.74 -5.85 -15.17
C VAL A 295 -6.89 -4.71 -14.61
N ASN A 296 -5.66 -4.98 -14.25
CA ASN A 296 -4.79 -3.99 -13.62
C ASN A 296 -4.35 -2.88 -14.59
N VAL A 297 -4.13 -3.20 -15.89
CA VAL A 297 -3.85 -2.19 -16.92
C VAL A 297 -5.00 -1.20 -17.02
N SER A 298 -6.23 -1.69 -17.07
CA SER A 298 -7.39 -0.79 -17.14
C SER A 298 -7.53 0.02 -15.85
N ALA A 299 -7.20 -0.53 -14.66
CA ALA A 299 -7.18 0.25 -13.41
C ALA A 299 -6.20 1.43 -13.48
N VAL A 300 -5.01 1.22 -14.06
CA VAL A 300 -4.04 2.31 -14.29
C VAL A 300 -4.63 3.36 -15.23
N VAL A 301 -5.20 2.92 -16.36
CA VAL A 301 -5.83 3.82 -17.34
C VAL A 301 -6.99 4.61 -16.70
N GLY A 302 -7.85 3.91 -15.95
CA GLY A 302 -8.96 4.54 -15.22
C GLY A 302 -8.50 5.62 -14.24
N ARG A 303 -7.41 5.41 -13.52
CA ARG A 303 -6.83 6.41 -12.61
C ARG A 303 -6.36 7.67 -13.35
N PHE A 304 -5.70 7.52 -14.49
CA PHE A 304 -5.33 8.68 -15.31
C PHE A 304 -6.56 9.43 -15.84
N PHE A 305 -7.57 8.68 -16.31
CA PHE A 305 -8.80 9.27 -16.79
C PHE A 305 -9.53 10.06 -15.72
N ILE A 306 -9.70 9.50 -14.53
CA ILE A 306 -10.32 10.18 -13.40
C ILE A 306 -9.51 11.39 -12.95
N THR A 307 -8.18 11.29 -12.91
CA THR A 307 -7.32 12.42 -12.57
C THR A 307 -7.54 13.59 -13.52
N ALA A 308 -7.71 13.32 -14.81
CA ALA A 308 -8.03 14.33 -15.81
C ALA A 308 -9.43 14.93 -15.64
N LEU A 309 -10.41 14.16 -15.14
CA LEU A 309 -11.79 14.62 -14.90
C LEU A 309 -11.96 15.39 -13.58
N ILE A 310 -11.08 15.21 -12.61
CA ILE A 310 -11.19 15.85 -11.28
C ILE A 310 -11.16 17.38 -11.38
N GLU A 311 -10.34 17.94 -12.27
CA GLU A 311 -10.24 19.41 -12.45
C GLU A 311 -11.50 20.00 -13.08
N PRO A 312 -12.01 19.53 -14.23
CA PRO A 312 -13.17 20.12 -14.87
C PRO A 312 -14.50 19.83 -14.17
N LEU A 313 -14.69 18.63 -13.58
CA LEU A 313 -15.94 18.22 -12.93
C LEU A 313 -15.95 18.50 -11.42
N GLY A 314 -14.78 18.72 -10.83
CA GLY A 314 -14.61 18.81 -9.40
C GLY A 314 -14.64 17.46 -8.68
N ARG A 315 -13.99 17.41 -7.52
CA ARG A 315 -13.78 16.16 -6.74
C ARG A 315 -15.07 15.41 -6.41
N ARG A 316 -16.13 16.13 -6.05
CA ARG A 316 -17.40 15.56 -5.63
C ARG A 316 -18.10 14.81 -6.78
N TRP A 317 -18.24 15.45 -7.93
CA TRP A 317 -18.92 14.88 -9.08
C TRP A 317 -18.11 13.75 -9.73
N SER A 318 -16.80 13.87 -9.80
CA SER A 318 -15.93 12.79 -10.29
C SER A 318 -16.07 11.53 -9.43
N ALA A 319 -16.04 11.66 -8.09
CA ALA A 319 -16.23 10.52 -7.18
C ALA A 319 -17.63 9.91 -7.33
N THR A 320 -18.68 10.75 -7.44
CA THR A 320 -20.07 10.26 -7.62
C THR A 320 -20.21 9.50 -8.92
N LEU A 321 -19.66 10.03 -10.02
CA LEU A 321 -19.70 9.38 -11.33
C LEU A 321 -19.03 7.99 -11.29
N CYS A 322 -17.85 7.88 -10.71
CA CYS A 322 -17.16 6.62 -10.57
C CYS A 322 -17.95 5.59 -9.77
N LEU A 323 -18.50 5.99 -8.61
CA LEU A 323 -19.27 5.09 -7.75
C LEU A 323 -20.54 4.61 -8.44
N VAL A 324 -21.26 5.50 -9.13
CA VAL A 324 -22.49 5.15 -9.84
C VAL A 324 -22.21 4.22 -11.03
N LEU A 325 -21.22 4.56 -11.87
CA LEU A 325 -20.85 3.72 -13.00
C LEU A 325 -20.32 2.36 -12.53
N GLY A 326 -19.47 2.33 -11.52
CA GLY A 326 -18.96 1.08 -10.94
C GLY A 326 -20.10 0.20 -10.40
N GLY A 327 -21.04 0.79 -9.67
CA GLY A 327 -22.22 0.07 -9.17
C GLY A 327 -23.11 -0.49 -10.27
N ILE A 328 -23.41 0.30 -11.31
CA ILE A 328 -24.19 -0.15 -12.48
C ILE A 328 -23.49 -1.32 -13.18
N LEU A 329 -22.21 -1.18 -13.44
CA LEU A 329 -21.43 -2.24 -14.10
C LEU A 329 -21.38 -3.51 -13.27
N MET A 330 -21.27 -3.43 -11.94
CA MET A 330 -21.32 -4.60 -11.04
C MET A 330 -22.67 -5.34 -11.16
N VAL A 331 -23.77 -4.60 -11.20
CA VAL A 331 -25.10 -5.19 -11.39
C VAL A 331 -25.21 -5.85 -12.75
N VAL A 332 -24.75 -5.19 -13.82
CA VAL A 332 -24.74 -5.76 -15.18
C VAL A 332 -23.91 -7.04 -15.23
N GLN A 333 -22.76 -7.08 -14.57
CA GLN A 333 -21.94 -8.29 -14.50
C GLN A 333 -22.66 -9.44 -13.77
N GLY A 334 -23.40 -9.14 -12.72
CA GLY A 334 -24.18 -10.15 -12.00
C GLY A 334 -25.25 -10.83 -12.87
N TYR A 335 -25.78 -10.12 -13.86
CA TYR A 335 -26.76 -10.67 -14.82
C TYR A 335 -26.11 -11.30 -16.06
N TYR A 336 -25.07 -10.72 -16.56
CA TYR A 336 -24.37 -11.21 -17.77
C TYR A 336 -22.99 -11.75 -17.37
N TYR A 337 -22.93 -13.07 -17.22
CA TYR A 337 -21.72 -13.79 -16.85
C TYR A 337 -20.71 -13.76 -18.03
N ASN A 338 -20.11 -12.60 -18.27
CA ASN A 338 -19.13 -12.44 -19.33
C ASN A 338 -17.82 -11.90 -18.77
N VAL A 339 -16.72 -12.62 -19.04
CA VAL A 339 -15.35 -12.24 -18.61
C VAL A 339 -15.01 -10.80 -19.00
N PHE A 340 -15.44 -10.34 -20.19
CA PHE A 340 -15.17 -8.98 -20.66
C PHE A 340 -15.89 -7.91 -19.84
N ILE A 341 -17.08 -8.17 -19.34
CA ILE A 341 -17.82 -7.25 -18.47
C ILE A 341 -17.19 -7.23 -17.09
N GLY A 342 -16.75 -8.39 -16.58
CA GLY A 342 -15.99 -8.49 -15.34
C GLY A 342 -14.69 -7.71 -15.39
N LEU A 343 -13.98 -7.77 -16.52
CA LEU A 343 -12.74 -7.03 -16.75
C LEU A 343 -12.96 -5.51 -16.80
N SER A 344 -14.09 -5.02 -17.31
CA SER A 344 -14.39 -3.58 -17.39
C SER A 344 -14.78 -2.95 -16.08
N LEU A 345 -15.30 -3.75 -15.11
CA LEU A 345 -15.86 -3.30 -13.83
C LEU A 345 -14.85 -2.91 -12.77
N ILE A 346 -13.68 -3.53 -12.81
CA ILE A 346 -12.65 -3.34 -11.78
C ILE A 346 -11.96 -1.97 -11.94
N HIS A 347 -12.33 -1.18 -12.96
CA HIS A 347 -11.57 -0.02 -13.42
C HIS A 347 -12.22 1.34 -13.23
N ILE A 348 -13.43 1.37 -12.70
CA ILE A 348 -14.12 2.59 -12.33
C ILE A 348 -14.11 2.78 -10.81
#